data_505ac45b079d9bc28c956f3cab3e5d98
#
_entry.id   505ac45b079d9bc28c956f3cab3e5d98
#
_cell.length_a   1.000
_cell.length_b   1.000
_cell.length_c   1.000
_cell.angle_alpha   90.00
_cell.angle_beta   90.00
_cell.angle_gamma   90.00
#
_symmetry.space_group_name_H-M   'P 1'
#
loop_
_entity.id
_entity.type
_entity.pdbx_description
1 polymer ?
#
loop_
_entity_poly.entity_id
_entity_poly.type
_entity_poly.pdbx_seq_one_letter_code
_entity_poly.pdbx_strand_id
1 'polypeptide(L)'
;LPAKKKTDQTYSSVLSSGEFHKISIPEDGVYKINSAFLSASGIDISAIDLSKFEIYGNGGGMLPEIILKERPEDLTENRIYVYDENSNNRMDANDYILWYAKGPTTYNYLNLFESYEAIGHDFDVASYYFITWEGAAGKRISSLPSGEQLTPNVTVAQYDHLIYHESNEENHIKSGRRWWGDKMQIDRQKTF
;
A
#
# COMPACT_ATOMS: atom_id res chain seq x y z
N LEU A 1 25.69 17.05 -28.47
CA LEU A 1 24.57 17.52 -27.68
C LEU A 1 25.08 18.22 -26.45
N PRO A 2 24.66 19.47 -26.18
CA PRO A 2 25.10 20.18 -24.98
C PRO A 2 24.59 19.45 -23.74
N ALA A 3 25.48 19.20 -22.78
CA ALA A 3 25.14 18.64 -21.50
C ALA A 3 24.13 19.57 -20.80
N LYS A 4 22.97 19.06 -20.45
CA LYS A 4 21.98 19.76 -19.64
C LYS A 4 22.65 20.12 -18.32
N LYS A 5 22.78 21.41 -18.03
CA LYS A 5 23.27 21.91 -16.74
C LYS A 5 22.33 21.31 -15.65
N LYS A 6 22.92 20.53 -14.75
CA LYS A 6 22.24 20.04 -13.56
C LYS A 6 21.85 21.27 -12.75
N THR A 7 20.60 21.66 -12.75
CA THR A 7 20.08 22.64 -11.80
C THR A 7 20.18 22.00 -10.43
N ASP A 8 20.81 22.64 -9.46
CA ASP A 8 20.77 22.25 -8.05
C ASP A 8 19.31 22.35 -7.59
N GLN A 9 18.55 21.28 -7.77
CA GLN A 9 17.24 21.13 -7.14
C GLN A 9 17.50 20.76 -5.69
N THR A 10 17.17 21.67 -4.80
CA THR A 10 17.10 21.39 -3.37
C THR A 10 15.92 20.44 -3.16
N TYR A 11 16.21 19.17 -2.97
CA TYR A 11 15.20 18.15 -2.71
C TYR A 11 14.77 18.26 -1.25
N SER A 12 13.48 18.53 -1.01
CA SER A 12 12.89 18.48 0.32
C SER A 12 11.88 17.34 0.33
N SER A 13 12.24 16.20 0.93
CA SER A 13 11.31 15.09 1.12
C SER A 13 10.26 15.42 2.18
N VAL A 14 9.05 14.85 2.05
CA VAL A 14 8.01 14.97 3.07
C VAL A 14 8.50 14.46 4.44
N LEU A 15 9.41 13.50 4.44
CA LEU A 15 10.01 12.94 5.67
C LEU A 15 11.16 13.78 6.25
N SER A 16 11.48 14.94 5.65
CA SER A 16 12.61 15.77 6.09
C SER A 16 12.37 16.47 7.43
N SER A 17 11.11 16.59 7.87
CA SER A 17 10.73 17.22 9.12
C SER A 17 9.42 16.64 9.63
N GLY A 18 9.17 16.69 10.94
CA GLY A 18 8.01 16.10 11.59
C GLY A 18 8.25 14.69 12.11
N GLU A 19 7.29 14.15 12.83
CA GLU A 19 7.30 12.79 13.34
C GLU A 19 6.48 11.88 12.46
N PHE A 20 7.08 10.75 12.05
CA PHE A 20 6.45 9.76 11.19
C PHE A 20 6.58 8.37 11.78
N HIS A 21 5.49 7.61 11.75
CA HIS A 21 5.48 6.20 12.14
C HIS A 21 5.34 5.31 10.90
N LYS A 22 6.27 4.38 10.75
CA LYS A 22 6.32 3.46 9.60
C LYS A 22 5.42 2.26 9.83
N ILE A 23 4.56 1.95 8.87
CA ILE A 23 3.71 0.76 8.84
C ILE A 23 4.07 -0.14 7.65
N SER A 24 3.98 -1.45 7.88
CA SER A 24 4.26 -2.50 6.89
C SER A 24 2.97 -3.08 6.35
N ILE A 25 2.87 -3.21 5.03
CA ILE A 25 1.70 -3.69 4.30
C ILE A 25 2.12 -4.88 3.42
N PRO A 26 1.74 -6.12 3.79
CA PRO A 26 2.17 -7.32 3.07
C PRO A 26 1.42 -7.57 1.76
N GLU A 27 0.20 -7.10 1.62
CA GLU A 27 -0.66 -7.36 0.46
C GLU A 27 -1.64 -6.21 0.17
N ASP A 28 -2.23 -6.21 -1.02
CA ASP A 28 -3.22 -5.22 -1.41
C ASP A 28 -4.50 -5.37 -0.60
N GLY A 29 -5.05 -4.25 -0.12
CA GLY A 29 -6.31 -4.32 0.61
C GLY A 29 -6.74 -3.03 1.28
N VAL A 30 -7.93 -3.08 1.90
CA VAL A 30 -8.42 -2.02 2.77
C VAL A 30 -7.95 -2.28 4.19
N TYR A 31 -7.16 -1.36 4.71
CA TYR A 31 -6.60 -1.44 6.05
C TYR A 31 -7.34 -0.51 7.01
N LYS A 32 -7.44 -0.97 8.27
CA LYS A 32 -8.06 -0.22 9.36
C LYS A 32 -7.04 0.09 10.44
N ILE A 33 -6.88 1.38 10.73
CA ILE A 33 -6.15 1.88 11.88
C ILE A 33 -7.17 2.33 12.92
N ASN A 34 -7.10 1.80 14.13
CA ASN A 34 -7.92 2.19 15.26
C ASN A 34 -7.07 2.50 16.48
N SER A 35 -7.70 3.01 17.54
CA SER A 35 -7.04 3.37 18.79
C SER A 35 -6.28 2.20 19.43
N ALA A 36 -6.83 0.98 19.36
CA ALA A 36 -6.18 -0.22 19.92
C ALA A 36 -4.88 -0.56 19.19
N PHE A 37 -4.86 -0.48 17.85
CA PHE A 37 -3.65 -0.70 17.05
C PHE A 37 -2.57 0.34 17.38
N LEU A 38 -2.94 1.62 17.44
CA LEU A 38 -2.01 2.72 17.71
C LEU A 38 -1.41 2.59 19.13
N SER A 39 -2.25 2.35 20.12
CA SER A 39 -1.80 2.13 21.50
C SER A 39 -0.89 0.91 21.64
N ALA A 40 -1.20 -0.21 20.96
CA ALA A 40 -0.37 -1.41 20.95
C ALA A 40 0.99 -1.17 20.28
N SER A 41 1.06 -0.20 19.36
CA SER A 41 2.29 0.26 18.70
C SER A 41 3.08 1.29 19.52
N GLY A 42 2.63 1.61 20.73
CA GLY A 42 3.30 2.57 21.64
C GLY A 42 3.02 4.03 21.31
N ILE A 43 2.02 4.32 20.50
CA ILE A 43 1.64 5.68 20.11
C ILE A 43 0.65 6.25 21.14
N ASP A 44 0.91 7.47 21.60
CA ASP A 44 -0.02 8.20 22.46
C ASP A 44 -1.22 8.71 21.64
N ILE A 45 -2.34 8.02 21.76
CA ILE A 45 -3.56 8.37 21.03
C ILE A 45 -4.13 9.74 21.41
N SER A 46 -3.82 10.25 22.62
CA SER A 46 -4.29 11.56 23.07
C SER A 46 -3.69 12.73 22.29
N ALA A 47 -2.55 12.52 21.66
CA ALA A 47 -1.87 13.50 20.84
C ALA A 47 -2.41 13.55 19.39
N ILE A 48 -3.26 12.60 18.99
CA ILE A 48 -3.71 12.45 17.61
C ILE A 48 -4.87 13.38 17.30
N ASP A 49 -4.67 14.27 16.33
CA ASP A 49 -5.70 15.09 15.69
C ASP A 49 -6.15 14.41 14.39
N LEU A 50 -7.36 13.82 14.38
CA LEU A 50 -7.92 13.10 13.24
C LEU A 50 -8.09 14.01 12.01
N SER A 51 -8.29 15.31 12.19
CA SER A 51 -8.40 16.25 11.06
C SER A 51 -7.08 16.41 10.29
N LYS A 52 -5.96 16.21 10.99
CA LYS A 52 -4.59 16.33 10.46
C LYS A 52 -3.95 14.98 10.12
N PHE A 53 -4.65 13.89 10.37
CA PHE A 53 -4.09 12.57 10.12
C PHE A 53 -3.82 12.37 8.63
N GLU A 54 -2.60 11.99 8.29
CA GLU A 54 -2.11 11.80 6.93
C GLU A 54 -1.41 10.44 6.80
N ILE A 55 -1.53 9.83 5.63
CA ILE A 55 -0.82 8.60 5.26
C ILE A 55 -0.04 8.85 3.98
N TYR A 56 1.26 8.67 4.02
CA TYR A 56 2.17 8.81 2.89
C TYR A 56 2.70 7.45 2.46
N GLY A 57 2.76 7.23 1.15
CA GLY A 57 3.32 6.03 0.56
C GLY A 57 2.94 5.89 -0.90
N ASN A 58 3.84 5.31 -1.69
CA ASN A 58 3.60 5.13 -3.12
C ASN A 58 3.01 3.76 -3.43
N GLY A 59 3.06 2.82 -2.45
CA GLY A 59 2.55 1.46 -2.58
C GLY A 59 3.23 0.67 -3.70
N GLY A 60 3.09 -0.63 -3.63
CA GLY A 60 3.31 -1.61 -4.68
C GLY A 60 4.56 -1.53 -5.53
N GLY A 61 5.22 -2.68 -5.69
CA GLY A 61 6.20 -2.93 -6.72
C GLY A 61 7.57 -2.27 -6.54
N MET A 62 8.51 -2.80 -7.30
CA MET A 62 9.88 -2.25 -7.38
C MET A 62 9.92 -0.97 -8.21
N LEU A 63 10.83 -0.09 -7.86
CA LEU A 63 11.19 1.03 -8.72
C LEU A 63 11.78 0.51 -10.04
N PRO A 64 11.57 1.22 -11.16
CA PRO A 64 12.14 0.82 -12.44
C PRO A 64 13.67 0.76 -12.36
N GLU A 65 14.28 -0.34 -12.83
CA GLU A 65 15.74 -0.48 -12.92
C GLU A 65 16.35 0.53 -13.90
N ILE A 66 15.62 0.90 -14.93
CA ILE A 66 16.08 1.85 -15.95
C ILE A 66 15.94 3.27 -15.39
N ILE A 67 17.04 3.98 -15.20
CA ILE A 67 17.10 5.33 -14.65
C ILE A 67 16.27 6.35 -15.44
N LEU A 68 16.07 6.14 -16.74
CA LEU A 68 15.30 7.04 -17.61
C LEU A 68 13.79 6.85 -17.51
N LYS A 69 13.32 5.76 -16.87
CA LYS A 69 11.89 5.58 -16.61
C LYS A 69 11.44 6.50 -15.47
N GLU A 70 10.24 7.03 -15.65
CA GLU A 70 9.59 7.86 -14.64
C GLU A 70 9.41 7.06 -13.34
N ARG A 71 9.72 7.70 -12.23
CA ARG A 71 9.56 7.16 -10.87
C ARG A 71 9.08 8.26 -9.93
N PRO A 72 8.42 7.91 -8.84
CA PRO A 72 8.06 8.90 -7.81
C PRO A 72 9.32 9.59 -7.27
N GLU A 73 9.28 10.90 -7.20
CA GLU A 73 10.37 11.70 -6.63
C GLU A 73 10.33 11.73 -5.10
N ASP A 74 9.11 11.61 -4.53
CA ASP A 74 8.86 11.57 -3.08
C ASP A 74 7.64 10.70 -2.78
N LEU A 75 7.30 10.57 -1.49
CA LEU A 75 6.11 9.86 -1.05
C LEU A 75 4.84 10.67 -1.35
N THR A 76 3.81 9.97 -1.77
CA THR A 76 2.51 10.56 -2.10
C THR A 76 1.56 10.42 -0.93
N GLU A 77 0.84 11.48 -0.61
CA GLU A 77 -0.23 11.45 0.37
C GLU A 77 -1.45 10.68 -0.18
N ASN A 78 -1.88 9.67 0.56
CA ASN A 78 -3.02 8.83 0.23
C ASN A 78 -4.32 9.42 0.78
N ARG A 79 -5.43 9.20 0.05
CA ARG A 79 -6.76 9.58 0.54
C ARG A 79 -7.22 8.56 1.57
N ILE A 80 -7.74 9.06 2.70
CA ILE A 80 -8.23 8.24 3.81
C ILE A 80 -9.69 8.54 4.11
N TYR A 81 -10.41 7.53 4.62
CA TYR A 81 -11.70 7.71 5.25
C TYR A 81 -11.49 7.74 6.76
N VAL A 82 -11.99 8.76 7.41
CA VAL A 82 -11.95 8.91 8.87
C VAL A 82 -13.36 8.76 9.42
N TYR A 83 -13.53 7.80 10.33
CA TYR A 83 -14.73 7.69 11.15
C TYR A 83 -14.43 8.24 12.54
N ASP A 84 -15.09 9.32 12.89
CA ASP A 84 -15.04 10.01 14.17
C ASP A 84 -16.47 10.03 14.72
N GLU A 85 -16.75 9.17 15.70
CA GLU A 85 -18.12 8.90 16.20
C GLU A 85 -18.78 10.14 16.78
N ASN A 86 -18.02 10.95 17.49
CA ASN A 86 -18.52 12.12 18.22
C ASN A 86 -18.11 13.46 17.57
N SER A 87 -17.39 13.42 16.43
CA SER A 87 -16.94 14.58 15.67
C SER A 87 -16.06 15.56 16.48
N ASN A 88 -15.23 15.02 17.37
CA ASN A 88 -14.35 15.82 18.23
C ASN A 88 -12.93 15.97 17.64
N ASN A 89 -12.63 15.34 16.52
CA ASN A 89 -11.32 15.26 15.86
C ASN A 89 -10.22 14.61 16.71
N ARG A 90 -10.56 13.80 17.70
CA ARG A 90 -9.61 13.04 18.52
C ARG A 90 -9.78 11.55 18.28
N MET A 91 -8.70 10.79 18.44
CA MET A 91 -8.75 9.34 18.30
C MET A 91 -9.32 8.72 19.58
N ASP A 92 -10.61 8.36 19.56
CA ASP A 92 -11.32 7.68 20.63
C ASP A 92 -11.44 6.15 20.38
N ALA A 93 -12.06 5.44 21.34
CA ALA A 93 -12.11 3.97 21.31
C ALA A 93 -12.84 3.39 20.09
N ASN A 94 -13.88 4.08 19.58
CA ASN A 94 -14.70 3.63 18.47
C ASN A 94 -14.25 4.20 17.11
N ASP A 95 -13.30 5.15 17.13
CA ASP A 95 -12.83 5.82 15.94
C ASP A 95 -11.87 4.96 15.15
N TYR A 96 -11.85 5.18 13.84
CA TYR A 96 -10.95 4.47 12.97
C TYR A 96 -10.71 5.20 11.65
N ILE A 97 -9.62 4.82 11.03
CA ILE A 97 -9.21 5.30 9.72
C ILE A 97 -9.16 4.10 8.78
N LEU A 98 -9.71 4.26 7.57
CA LEU A 98 -9.60 3.29 6.49
C LEU A 98 -8.88 3.90 5.31
N TRP A 99 -8.03 3.10 4.67
CA TRP A 99 -7.45 3.45 3.38
C TRP A 99 -7.15 2.17 2.58
N TYR A 100 -7.08 2.32 1.28
CA TYR A 100 -6.62 1.24 0.41
C TYR A 100 -5.11 1.32 0.29
N ALA A 101 -4.42 0.25 0.66
CA ALA A 101 -2.98 0.14 0.52
C ALA A 101 -2.61 -0.93 -0.51
N LYS A 102 -1.50 -0.72 -1.19
CA LYS A 102 -0.90 -1.69 -2.10
C LYS A 102 0.27 -2.38 -1.44
N GLY A 103 0.30 -3.69 -1.54
CA GLY A 103 1.41 -4.54 -1.12
C GLY A 103 2.58 -4.52 -2.11
N PRO A 104 3.59 -5.39 -1.92
CA PRO A 104 4.80 -5.41 -2.74
C PRO A 104 4.61 -6.08 -4.11
N THR A 105 3.55 -6.85 -4.29
CA THR A 105 3.27 -7.54 -5.56
C THR A 105 2.45 -6.66 -6.49
N THR A 106 2.86 -6.56 -7.76
CA THR A 106 2.12 -5.86 -8.81
C THR A 106 1.66 -6.84 -9.87
N TYR A 107 0.62 -6.47 -10.61
CA TYR A 107 0.05 -7.30 -11.66
C TYR A 107 0.06 -6.57 -12.99
N ASN A 108 0.62 -7.20 -14.03
CA ASN A 108 0.57 -6.72 -15.40
C ASN A 108 -0.42 -7.56 -16.20
N TYR A 109 -1.32 -6.91 -16.92
CA TYR A 109 -2.19 -7.62 -17.87
C TYR A 109 -1.47 -7.85 -19.20
N LEU A 110 -1.35 -9.09 -19.59
CA LEU A 110 -0.70 -9.52 -20.84
C LEU A 110 -1.78 -9.72 -21.93
N ASN A 111 -2.02 -8.68 -22.73
CA ASN A 111 -3.05 -8.70 -23.77
C ASN A 111 -2.95 -9.89 -24.75
N LEU A 112 -1.72 -10.31 -25.09
CA LEU A 112 -1.49 -11.40 -26.03
C LEU A 112 -1.95 -12.77 -25.50
N PHE A 113 -1.93 -12.94 -24.19
CA PHE A 113 -2.24 -14.19 -23.50
C PHE A 113 -3.55 -14.13 -22.72
N GLU A 114 -4.24 -12.97 -22.73
CA GLU A 114 -5.44 -12.70 -21.93
C GLU A 114 -5.28 -13.11 -20.45
N SER A 115 -4.10 -12.90 -19.91
CA SER A 115 -3.72 -13.33 -18.55
C SER A 115 -3.00 -12.24 -17.78
N TYR A 116 -2.86 -12.45 -16.47
CA TYR A 116 -2.09 -11.57 -15.60
C TYR A 116 -0.75 -12.19 -15.25
N GLU A 117 0.30 -11.37 -15.29
CA GLU A 117 1.60 -11.70 -14.73
C GLU A 117 1.74 -11.01 -13.38
N ALA A 118 2.03 -11.79 -12.35
CA ALA A 118 2.37 -11.24 -11.04
C ALA A 118 3.87 -10.94 -10.97
N ILE A 119 4.22 -9.76 -10.48
CA ILE A 119 5.58 -9.31 -10.30
C ILE A 119 5.79 -9.05 -8.81
N GLY A 120 6.49 -9.97 -8.15
CA GLY A 120 6.90 -9.82 -6.75
C GLY A 120 8.00 -8.78 -6.59
N HIS A 121 8.21 -8.34 -5.35
CA HIS A 121 9.31 -7.46 -5.02
C HIS A 121 10.55 -8.29 -4.66
N ASP A 122 11.68 -8.08 -5.36
CA ASP A 122 12.89 -8.89 -5.21
C ASP A 122 13.61 -8.70 -3.86
N PHE A 123 13.32 -7.61 -3.15
CA PHE A 123 14.10 -7.19 -1.97
C PHE A 123 13.28 -7.16 -0.68
N ASP A 124 11.95 -7.18 -0.76
CA ASP A 124 11.10 -7.10 0.43
C ASP A 124 9.77 -7.84 0.21
N VAL A 125 9.18 -8.26 1.32
CA VAL A 125 7.89 -8.96 1.37
C VAL A 125 6.74 -8.02 1.76
N ALA A 126 7.01 -6.74 1.90
CA ALA A 126 6.02 -5.73 2.29
C ALA A 126 6.30 -4.37 1.64
N SER A 127 5.25 -3.62 1.40
CA SER A 127 5.32 -2.18 1.12
C SER A 127 5.24 -1.39 2.41
N TYR A 128 5.78 -0.17 2.40
CA TYR A 128 5.82 0.67 3.59
C TYR A 128 5.08 1.97 3.37
N TYR A 129 4.31 2.34 4.39
CA TYR A 129 3.60 3.60 4.48
C TYR A 129 4.00 4.33 5.76
N PHE A 130 3.82 5.64 5.76
CA PHE A 130 4.18 6.51 6.87
C PHE A 130 2.97 7.30 7.31
N ILE A 131 2.66 7.26 8.58
CA ILE A 131 1.54 8.00 9.19
C ILE A 131 2.07 9.16 10.02
N THR A 132 1.35 10.27 9.99
CA THR A 132 1.60 11.45 10.80
C THR A 132 0.29 12.19 11.08
N TRP A 133 0.31 13.08 12.07
CA TRP A 133 -0.81 13.97 12.42
C TRP A 133 -0.34 15.36 12.84
N GLU A 134 0.89 15.71 12.45
CA GLU A 134 1.49 17.02 12.75
C GLU A 134 1.32 18.05 11.63
N GLY A 135 0.85 17.62 10.46
CA GLY A 135 0.77 18.43 9.26
C GLY A 135 -0.47 19.32 9.17
N ALA A 136 -0.81 19.65 7.94
CA ALA A 136 -2.06 20.34 7.57
C ALA A 136 -3.26 19.35 7.59
N ALA A 137 -4.42 19.80 7.13
CA ALA A 137 -5.55 18.90 6.95
C ALA A 137 -5.26 17.87 5.84
N GLY A 138 -5.25 16.59 6.19
CA GLY A 138 -4.95 15.51 5.26
C GLY A 138 -6.05 15.25 4.22
N LYS A 139 -5.69 14.54 3.15
CA LYS A 139 -6.62 14.19 2.06
C LYS A 139 -7.66 13.19 2.54
N ARG A 140 -8.92 13.45 2.17
CA ARG A 140 -10.07 12.62 2.57
C ARG A 140 -10.75 11.99 1.36
N ILE A 141 -11.29 10.79 1.59
CA ILE A 141 -12.25 10.16 0.69
C ILE A 141 -13.59 10.85 0.96
N SER A 142 -14.18 11.47 -0.06
CA SER A 142 -15.53 12.02 0.04
C SER A 142 -16.55 10.87 0.01
N SER A 143 -17.49 10.87 0.94
CA SER A 143 -18.67 10.00 0.83
C SER A 143 -19.52 10.44 -0.36
N LEU A 144 -19.97 9.47 -1.15
CA LEU A 144 -21.06 9.74 -2.09
C LEU A 144 -22.33 10.07 -1.27
N PRO A 145 -23.13 11.08 -1.70
CA PRO A 145 -24.40 11.32 -1.06
C PRO A 145 -25.22 10.03 -1.09
N SER A 146 -25.64 9.55 0.07
CA SER A 146 -26.49 8.37 0.20
C SER A 146 -27.93 8.75 -0.22
N GLY A 147 -28.20 8.88 -1.50
CA GLY A 147 -29.51 9.30 -1.97
C GLY A 147 -29.97 8.61 -3.24
N GLU A 148 -29.05 8.13 -4.01
CA GLU A 148 -29.40 7.36 -5.20
C GLU A 148 -29.18 5.87 -4.91
N GLN A 149 -30.26 5.19 -4.53
CA GLN A 149 -30.35 3.75 -4.71
C GLN A 149 -30.30 3.51 -6.22
N LEU A 150 -29.09 3.34 -6.73
CA LEU A 150 -28.91 2.87 -8.10
C LEU A 150 -29.57 1.50 -8.18
N THR A 151 -30.65 1.38 -8.92
CA THR A 151 -31.24 0.07 -9.21
C THR A 151 -30.18 -0.72 -9.99
N PRO A 152 -29.69 -1.85 -9.49
CA PRO A 152 -28.67 -2.62 -10.20
C PRO A 152 -29.26 -3.07 -11.54
N ASN A 153 -28.57 -2.77 -12.63
CA ASN A 153 -28.94 -3.19 -13.97
C ASN A 153 -28.36 -4.57 -14.34
N VAL A 154 -27.41 -5.06 -13.55
CA VAL A 154 -26.77 -6.38 -13.73
C VAL A 154 -26.58 -7.03 -12.35
N THR A 155 -26.94 -8.30 -12.24
CA THR A 155 -26.60 -9.14 -11.08
C THR A 155 -25.50 -10.09 -11.49
N VAL A 156 -24.32 -9.99 -10.89
CA VAL A 156 -23.21 -10.88 -11.12
C VAL A 156 -23.22 -11.97 -10.05
N ALA A 157 -23.41 -13.22 -10.49
CA ALA A 157 -23.43 -14.40 -9.60
C ALA A 157 -22.06 -15.12 -9.54
N GLN A 158 -21.16 -14.81 -10.47
CA GLN A 158 -19.83 -15.40 -10.57
C GLN A 158 -18.84 -14.34 -11.03
N TYR A 159 -17.60 -14.45 -10.57
CA TYR A 159 -16.48 -13.62 -11.02
C TYR A 159 -15.20 -14.44 -11.06
N ASP A 160 -14.29 -14.07 -11.94
CA ASP A 160 -12.97 -14.68 -11.99
C ASP A 160 -12.11 -14.12 -10.85
N HIS A 161 -11.59 -15.02 -10.02
CA HIS A 161 -10.71 -14.67 -8.91
C HIS A 161 -9.26 -14.95 -9.29
N LEU A 162 -8.42 -13.91 -9.24
CA LEU A 162 -6.99 -14.05 -9.44
C LEU A 162 -6.34 -14.48 -8.12
N ILE A 163 -5.73 -15.67 -8.12
CA ILE A 163 -4.91 -16.14 -7.01
C ILE A 163 -3.47 -16.21 -7.49
N TYR A 164 -2.59 -15.54 -6.78
CA TYR A 164 -1.16 -15.63 -6.97
C TYR A 164 -0.55 -16.38 -5.80
N HIS A 165 0.21 -17.43 -6.11
CA HIS A 165 0.97 -18.19 -5.14
C HIS A 165 2.37 -18.41 -5.67
N GLU A 166 3.36 -17.85 -4.98
CA GLU A 166 4.77 -18.08 -5.23
C GLU A 166 5.48 -18.22 -3.88
N SER A 167 5.97 -19.42 -3.59
CA SER A 167 6.85 -19.64 -2.46
C SER A 167 8.28 -19.74 -2.97
N ASN A 168 9.12 -18.78 -2.66
CA ASN A 168 10.53 -18.76 -3.04
C ASN A 168 11.35 -19.62 -2.05
N GLU A 169 11.06 -20.94 -1.98
CA GLU A 169 11.64 -21.84 -0.97
C GLU A 169 13.01 -22.41 -1.36
N GLU A 170 13.25 -22.62 -2.65
CA GLU A 170 14.42 -23.35 -3.13
C GLU A 170 15.29 -22.53 -4.08
N ASN A 171 16.53 -22.33 -3.73
CA ASN A 171 17.55 -21.79 -4.64
C ASN A 171 18.60 -22.86 -4.91
N HIS A 172 18.47 -23.58 -6.03
CA HIS A 172 19.34 -24.72 -6.38
C HIS A 172 20.80 -24.33 -6.56
N ILE A 173 21.07 -23.12 -7.00
CA ILE A 173 22.44 -22.64 -7.25
C ILE A 173 23.02 -21.99 -6.00
N LYS A 174 22.18 -21.72 -4.98
CA LYS A 174 22.53 -20.97 -3.76
C LYS A 174 23.13 -19.58 -4.08
N SER A 175 22.77 -19.04 -5.24
CA SER A 175 23.25 -17.76 -5.75
C SER A 175 22.28 -17.21 -6.77
N GLY A 176 22.25 -15.86 -6.94
CA GLY A 176 21.42 -15.17 -7.94
C GLY A 176 19.96 -14.97 -7.53
N ARG A 177 19.20 -14.43 -8.47
CA ARG A 177 17.81 -13.96 -8.25
C ARG A 177 16.76 -15.04 -8.47
N ARG A 178 17.12 -16.23 -8.99
CA ARG A 178 16.15 -17.28 -9.29
C ARG A 178 15.92 -18.15 -8.08
N TRP A 179 14.74 -18.01 -7.52
CA TRP A 179 14.17 -18.91 -6.53
C TRP A 179 13.11 -19.76 -7.21
N TRP A 180 12.95 -20.98 -6.72
CA TRP A 180 11.95 -21.91 -7.22
C TRP A 180 10.87 -22.04 -6.16
N GLY A 181 9.64 -22.22 -6.63
CA GLY A 181 8.49 -22.37 -5.75
C GLY A 181 8.53 -23.64 -4.92
N ASP A 182 7.37 -24.15 -4.63
CA ASP A 182 7.18 -25.31 -3.77
C ASP A 182 7.94 -26.54 -4.21
N LYS A 183 8.65 -27.14 -3.27
CA LYS A 183 9.28 -28.43 -3.50
C LYS A 183 8.23 -29.53 -3.61
N MET A 184 8.01 -30.05 -4.81
CA MET A 184 7.14 -31.18 -5.05
C MET A 184 7.92 -32.49 -4.82
N GLN A 185 7.46 -33.27 -3.85
CA GLN A 185 7.94 -34.64 -3.61
C GLN A 185 6.75 -35.59 -3.72
N ILE A 186 7.04 -36.86 -4.06
CA ILE A 186 5.99 -37.90 -4.29
C ILE A 186 5.03 -38.02 -3.10
N ASP A 187 5.48 -37.75 -1.88
CA ASP A 187 4.73 -37.92 -0.66
C ASP A 187 4.09 -36.62 -0.09
N ARG A 188 4.20 -35.51 -0.81
CA ARG A 188 3.62 -34.22 -0.37
C ARG A 188 2.43 -33.81 -1.21
N GLN A 189 1.29 -33.68 -0.56
CA GLN A 189 0.13 -32.97 -1.09
C GLN A 189 0.18 -31.52 -0.59
N LYS A 190 0.03 -30.57 -1.49
CA LYS A 190 -0.27 -29.18 -1.14
C LYS A 190 -1.69 -28.85 -1.63
N THR A 191 -2.47 -28.24 -0.75
CA THR A 191 -3.79 -27.69 -1.07
C THR A 191 -3.63 -26.16 -1.15
N PHE A 192 -4.10 -25.56 -2.21
CA PHE A 192 -4.09 -24.12 -2.46
C PHE A 192 -5.47 -23.54 -2.20
#